data_73cbddcd3e557c46864515a589ab83c7
#
_entry.id   73cbddcd3e557c46864515a589ab83c7
#
_cell.length_a   1.000
_cell.length_b   1.000
_cell.length_c   1.000
_cell.angle_alpha   90.00
_cell.angle_beta   90.00
_cell.angle_gamma   90.00
#
_symmetry.space_group_name_H-M   'P 1'
#
loop_
_entity.id
_entity.type
_entity.pdbx_description
1 polymer ?
#
loop_
_entity_poly.entity_id
_entity_poly.type
_entity_poly.pdbx_seq_one_letter_code
_entity_poly.pdbx_strand_id
1 'polypeptide(L)'
;MPRPQKCRRICFTPQYDSFYPENSQTDDTITLTLDEYEVIRLVDLEKKTHEQCSAQMDVSRTTVTEIYESARYKLAQCIVNGKRLIISGGNYRICEG
;
A
#
# COMPACT_ATOMS: atom_id res chain seq x y z
N MET A 1 -29.41 -3.35 -0.30
CA MET A 1 -28.45 -2.25 -0.18
C MET A 1 -27.03 -2.78 -0.18
N PRO A 2 -26.18 -2.23 -1.02
CA PRO A 2 -24.80 -2.67 -0.97
C PRO A 2 -24.19 -2.33 0.39
N ARG A 3 -23.44 -3.26 0.91
CA ARG A 3 -22.74 -3.06 2.15
C ARG A 3 -21.58 -2.08 1.90
N PRO A 4 -21.42 -1.04 2.73
CA PRO A 4 -20.27 -0.16 2.54
C PRO A 4 -18.96 -0.94 2.66
N GLN A 5 -17.99 -0.56 1.86
CA GLN A 5 -16.69 -1.21 1.90
C GLN A 5 -16.05 -0.96 3.27
N LYS A 6 -15.56 -2.05 3.87
CA LYS A 6 -14.90 -1.95 5.16
C LYS A 6 -13.57 -1.25 5.03
N CYS A 7 -13.32 -0.25 5.87
CA CYS A 7 -12.05 0.46 5.88
C CYS A 7 -10.94 -0.46 6.41
N ARG A 8 -9.81 -0.49 5.73
CA ARG A 8 -8.65 -1.25 6.17
C ARG A 8 -7.94 -0.49 7.28
N ARG A 9 -7.54 -1.22 8.31
CA ARG A 9 -6.87 -0.62 9.46
C ARG A 9 -5.38 -0.50 9.19
N ILE A 10 -4.83 0.70 9.36
CA ILE A 10 -3.39 0.90 9.29
C ILE A 10 -2.92 1.51 10.60
N CYS A 11 -1.70 1.18 11.01
CA CYS A 11 -1.17 1.59 12.32
C CYS A 11 -0.24 2.80 12.22
N PHE A 12 0.34 3.03 11.06
CA PHE A 12 1.29 4.13 10.87
C PHE A 12 1.01 4.85 9.57
N THR A 13 1.00 6.18 9.64
CA THR A 13 1.00 6.97 8.41
C THR A 13 2.44 7.08 7.91
N PRO A 14 2.65 7.11 6.59
CA PRO A 14 4.02 7.18 6.07
C PRO A 14 4.67 8.52 6.38
N GLN A 15 5.90 8.47 6.86
CA GLN A 15 6.74 9.67 7.02
C GLN A 15 7.27 10.14 5.67
N TYR A 16 7.44 9.22 4.75
CA TYR A 16 7.95 9.49 3.41
C TYR A 16 6.87 9.09 2.43
N ASP A 17 6.30 10.07 1.77
CA ASP A 17 5.13 9.84 0.92
C ASP A 17 5.40 10.13 -0.56
N SER A 18 6.65 10.40 -0.92
CA SER A 18 6.99 10.79 -2.28
C SER A 18 8.38 10.27 -2.63
N PHE A 19 8.46 9.54 -3.73
CA PHE A 19 9.72 8.97 -4.21
C PHE A 19 9.83 9.20 -5.71
N TYR A 20 10.99 9.60 -6.16
CA TYR A 20 11.20 9.80 -7.58
C TYR A 20 12.66 9.57 -7.95
N PRO A 21 12.93 9.13 -9.19
CA PRO A 21 14.29 8.95 -9.65
C PRO A 21 15.02 10.29 -9.72
N GLU A 22 16.28 10.30 -9.34
CA GLU A 22 17.09 11.52 -9.33
C GLU A 22 17.17 12.18 -10.70
N ASN A 23 17.30 11.36 -11.74
CA ASN A 23 17.41 11.88 -13.12
C ASN A 23 16.22 11.42 -13.95
N SER A 24 15.03 11.58 -13.38
CA SER A 24 13.80 11.23 -14.07
C SER A 24 13.56 12.13 -15.28
N GLN A 25 13.16 11.50 -16.38
CA GLN A 25 12.82 12.21 -17.60
C GLN A 25 11.32 12.22 -17.87
N THR A 26 10.53 11.78 -16.92
CA THR A 26 9.08 11.73 -17.05
C THR A 26 8.42 12.28 -15.81
N ASP A 27 7.24 12.87 -15.98
CA ASP A 27 6.41 13.32 -14.87
C ASP A 27 5.34 12.29 -14.51
N ASP A 28 5.38 11.12 -15.15
CA ASP A 28 4.42 10.05 -14.85
C ASP A 28 4.51 9.67 -13.37
N THR A 29 3.35 9.58 -12.73
CA THR A 29 3.25 9.30 -11.31
C THR A 29 2.37 8.09 -11.08
N ILE A 30 2.80 7.23 -10.19
CA ILE A 30 2.02 6.09 -9.69
C ILE A 30 1.61 6.41 -8.28
N THR A 31 0.32 6.25 -7.97
CA THR A 31 -0.18 6.47 -6.62
C THR A 31 -0.31 5.12 -5.90
N LEU A 32 0.45 4.98 -4.82
CA LEU A 32 0.33 3.84 -3.92
C LEU A 32 -0.61 4.27 -2.79
N THR A 33 -1.70 3.54 -2.62
CA THR A 33 -2.67 3.90 -1.59
C THR A 33 -2.14 3.51 -0.21
N LEU A 34 -2.71 4.08 0.84
CA LEU A 34 -2.23 3.84 2.20
C LEU A 34 -2.43 2.40 2.65
N ASP A 35 -3.49 1.74 2.19
CA ASP A 35 -3.67 0.32 2.45
C ASP A 35 -2.63 -0.52 1.71
N GLU A 36 -2.26 -0.14 0.49
CA GLU A 36 -1.16 -0.80 -0.23
C GLU A 36 0.16 -0.60 0.50
N TYR A 37 0.41 0.61 0.97
CA TYR A 37 1.60 0.91 1.78
C TYR A 37 1.67 0.01 3.00
N GLU A 38 0.56 -0.13 3.72
CA GLU A 38 0.53 -0.93 4.94
C GLU A 38 0.82 -2.41 4.66
N VAL A 39 0.27 -2.95 3.57
CA VAL A 39 0.55 -4.34 3.22
C VAL A 39 2.05 -4.52 2.92
N ILE A 40 2.65 -3.61 2.17
CA ILE A 40 4.09 -3.68 1.86
C ILE A 40 4.90 -3.59 3.16
N ARG A 41 4.52 -2.69 4.06
CA ARG A 41 5.23 -2.55 5.33
C ARG A 41 5.17 -3.84 6.15
N LEU A 42 3.98 -4.42 6.26
CA LEU A 42 3.80 -5.61 7.10
C LEU A 42 4.41 -6.86 6.47
N VAL A 43 4.17 -7.09 5.19
CA VAL A 43 4.59 -8.32 4.54
C VAL A 43 6.07 -8.28 4.14
N ASP A 44 6.48 -7.21 3.47
CA ASP A 44 7.83 -7.17 2.90
C ASP A 44 8.88 -6.64 3.87
N LEU A 45 8.54 -5.69 4.73
CA LEU A 45 9.50 -5.13 5.67
C LEU A 45 9.52 -5.89 7.00
N GLU A 46 8.35 -6.12 7.59
CA GLU A 46 8.25 -6.80 8.88
C GLU A 46 8.15 -8.31 8.77
N LYS A 47 8.08 -8.83 7.54
CA LYS A 47 8.08 -10.27 7.27
C LYS A 47 6.90 -11.02 7.87
N LYS A 48 5.75 -10.38 7.96
CA LYS A 48 4.54 -11.02 8.41
C LYS A 48 3.92 -11.84 7.28
N THR A 49 3.21 -12.90 7.65
CA THR A 49 2.44 -13.68 6.66
C THR A 49 1.23 -12.88 6.23
N HIS A 50 0.62 -13.28 5.12
CA HIS A 50 -0.63 -12.66 4.64
C HIS A 50 -1.73 -12.82 5.68
N GLU A 51 -1.75 -13.95 6.39
CA GLU A 51 -2.73 -14.18 7.45
C GLU A 51 -2.53 -13.22 8.62
N GLN A 52 -1.29 -13.04 9.06
CA GLN A 52 -0.99 -12.09 10.13
C GLN A 52 -1.33 -10.66 9.70
N CYS A 53 -1.02 -10.33 8.46
CA CYS A 53 -1.33 -9.01 7.90
C CYS A 53 -2.84 -8.80 7.85
N SER A 54 -3.60 -9.81 7.43
CA SER A 54 -5.06 -9.70 7.35
C SER A 54 -5.68 -9.46 8.71
N ALA A 55 -5.18 -10.15 9.75
CA ALA A 55 -5.68 -9.95 11.10
C ALA A 55 -5.40 -8.53 11.58
N GLN A 56 -4.21 -8.01 11.32
CA GLN A 56 -3.83 -6.68 11.77
C GLN A 56 -4.60 -5.58 11.04
N MET A 57 -4.83 -5.75 9.75
CA MET A 57 -5.55 -4.77 8.94
C MET A 57 -7.06 -4.93 8.98
N ASP A 58 -7.55 -5.99 9.63
CA ASP A 58 -8.97 -6.25 9.76
C ASP A 58 -9.64 -6.45 8.39
N VAL A 59 -9.01 -7.25 7.55
CA VAL A 59 -9.52 -7.64 6.23
C VAL A 59 -9.28 -9.12 6.01
N SER A 60 -9.84 -9.69 4.96
CA SER A 60 -9.63 -11.09 4.64
C SER A 60 -8.24 -11.31 4.06
N ARG A 61 -7.77 -12.55 4.16
CA ARG A 61 -6.48 -12.94 3.57
C ARG A 61 -6.48 -12.74 2.06
N THR A 62 -7.61 -13.03 1.40
CA THR A 62 -7.75 -12.82 -0.03
C THR A 62 -7.58 -11.35 -0.39
N THR A 63 -8.16 -10.46 0.42
CA THR A 63 -8.01 -9.02 0.22
C THR A 63 -6.55 -8.60 0.35
N VAL A 64 -5.85 -9.13 1.35
CA VAL A 64 -4.41 -8.84 1.52
C VAL A 64 -3.63 -9.25 0.27
N THR A 65 -3.91 -10.44 -0.25
CA THR A 65 -3.22 -10.94 -1.43
C THR A 65 -3.46 -10.04 -2.64
N GLU A 66 -4.70 -9.60 -2.84
CA GLU A 66 -5.03 -8.69 -3.93
C GLU A 66 -4.34 -7.32 -3.78
N ILE A 67 -4.37 -6.77 -2.57
CA ILE A 67 -3.69 -5.50 -2.29
C ILE A 67 -2.19 -5.64 -2.51
N TYR A 68 -1.62 -6.74 -2.05
CA TYR A 68 -0.19 -7.01 -2.17
C TYR A 68 0.24 -7.09 -3.63
N GLU A 69 -0.51 -7.80 -4.45
CA GLU A 69 -0.20 -7.92 -5.87
C GLU A 69 -0.26 -6.56 -6.57
N SER A 70 -1.28 -5.78 -6.28
CA SER A 70 -1.42 -4.43 -6.82
C SER A 70 -0.26 -3.54 -6.40
N ALA A 71 0.09 -3.57 -5.11
CA ALA A 71 1.18 -2.76 -4.57
C ALA A 71 2.52 -3.12 -5.22
N ARG A 72 2.82 -4.41 -5.35
CA ARG A 72 4.07 -4.88 -5.92
C ARG A 72 4.17 -4.50 -7.41
N TYR A 73 3.08 -4.59 -8.14
CA TYR A 73 3.06 -4.17 -9.54
C TYR A 73 3.35 -2.68 -9.68
N LYS A 74 2.74 -1.85 -8.83
CA LYS A 74 2.99 -0.41 -8.84
C LYS A 74 4.45 -0.08 -8.54
N LEU A 75 5.03 -0.75 -7.54
CA LEU A 75 6.44 -0.56 -7.21
C LEU A 75 7.34 -0.97 -8.37
N ALA A 76 7.02 -2.07 -9.04
CA ALA A 76 7.78 -2.53 -10.19
C ALA A 76 7.75 -1.50 -11.33
N GLN A 77 6.59 -0.89 -11.57
CA GLN A 77 6.47 0.16 -12.59
C GLN A 77 7.37 1.35 -12.26
N CYS A 78 7.44 1.73 -11.00
CA CYS A 78 8.30 2.84 -10.58
C CYS A 78 9.78 2.50 -10.74
N ILE A 79 10.18 1.30 -10.33
CA ILE A 79 11.58 0.89 -10.36
C ILE A 79 12.06 0.69 -11.78
N VAL A 80 11.27 0.01 -12.61
CA VAL A 80 11.69 -0.36 -13.97
C VAL A 80 11.52 0.80 -14.94
N ASN A 81 10.42 1.54 -14.82
CA ASN A 81 10.10 2.60 -15.78
C ASN A 81 10.46 4.01 -15.29
N GLY A 82 11.03 4.12 -14.10
CA GLY A 82 11.46 5.41 -13.57
C GLY A 82 10.34 6.37 -13.27
N LYS A 83 9.17 5.86 -12.89
CA LYS A 83 8.03 6.69 -12.57
C LYS A 83 8.11 7.18 -11.12
N ARG A 84 7.47 8.32 -10.86
CA ARG A 84 7.36 8.84 -9.50
C ARG A 84 6.36 8.02 -8.72
N LEU A 85 6.61 7.88 -7.43
CA LEU A 85 5.70 7.19 -6.52
C LEU A 85 5.17 8.19 -5.50
N ILE A 86 3.85 8.29 -5.39
CA ILE A 86 3.21 9.12 -4.38
C ILE A 86 2.35 8.18 -3.53
N ILE A 87 2.47 8.29 -2.20
CA ILE A 87 1.68 7.48 -1.28
C ILE A 87 0.57 8.35 -0.72
N SER A 88 -0.67 8.06 -1.10
CA SER A 88 -1.82 8.85 -0.63
C SER A 88 -3.12 8.14 -0.93
N GLY A 89 -4.16 8.48 -0.18
CA GLY A 89 -5.51 8.01 -0.45
C GLY A 89 -5.74 6.56 -0.10
N GLY A 90 -6.83 6.02 -0.62
CA GLY A 90 -7.21 4.64 -0.37
C GLY A 90 -8.28 4.54 0.71
N ASN A 91 -8.71 3.31 0.94
CA ASN A 91 -9.77 3.00 1.91
C ASN A 91 -9.15 2.47 3.19
N TYR A 92 -8.96 3.36 4.18
CA TYR A 92 -8.26 3.01 5.41
C TYR A 92 -8.81 3.78 6.62
N ARG A 93 -8.46 3.28 7.80
CA ARG A 93 -8.66 3.99 9.07
C ARG A 93 -7.41 3.83 9.91
N ILE A 94 -7.14 4.83 10.73
CA ILE A 94 -5.95 4.81 11.58
C ILE A 94 -6.22 3.89 12.77
N CYS A 95 -5.23 3.10 13.11
CA CYS A 95 -5.25 2.23 14.26
C CYS A 95 -5.24 3.08 15.54
N GLU A 96 -6.25 2.91 16.40
CA GLU A 96 -6.28 3.59 17.68
C GLU A 96 -5.64 2.72 18.76
N GLY A 97 -4.70 3.26 19.45
CA GLY A 97 -4.16 2.55 20.56
C GLY A 97 -2.84 2.21 20.65
#